data_a885398c529d963f7ed45eb1a538b5f0
#
_entry.id   a885398c529d963f7ed45eb1a538b5f0
#
_cell.length_a   1.000
_cell.length_b   1.000
_cell.length_c   1.000
_cell.angle_alpha   90.00
_cell.angle_beta   90.00
_cell.angle_gamma   90.00
#
_symmetry.space_group_name_H-M   'P 1'
#
loop_
_entity.id
_entity.type
_entity.pdbx_description
1 polymer ?
#
loop_
_entity_poly.entity_id
_entity_poly.type
_entity_poly.pdbx_seq_one_letter_code
_entity_poly.pdbx_strand_id
1 'polypeptide(L)'
;MAFAAERENKPASLRPSSVVEGVYDGIYHRLMSLEIAPGARIPIDVLARELGVSQTPVREALSRLEREGLVRKEHLIGYSAAPQWTRKQFEDLYVFRLLLEPEAARLAVHNMSAEALALLENSAADMGHGAAPVDRNTRYSRFARADAHFHDDIMKIAGNEVIRSTLFNQHVHLHIFRLMFHTRVTQEALEEHERLLAAFRAGDPDAAFKAMHEHIERSRDRLLSAFE
;
A
#
# COMPACT_ATOMS: atom_id res chain seq x y z
N MET A 1 2.69 -44.28 -45.54
CA MET A 1 1.83 -43.13 -45.21
C MET A 1 1.69 -43.01 -43.73
N ALA A 2 2.43 -42.11 -43.10
CA ALA A 2 2.43 -41.90 -41.64
C ALA A 2 1.58 -40.65 -41.37
N PHE A 3 0.51 -40.83 -40.58
CA PHE A 3 -0.29 -39.75 -40.07
C PHE A 3 0.47 -39.06 -38.90
N ALA A 4 0.90 -37.83 -39.13
CA ALA A 4 1.40 -36.95 -38.08
C ALA A 4 0.22 -36.42 -37.27
N ALA A 5 0.14 -36.78 -35.98
CA ALA A 5 -0.84 -36.20 -35.06
C ALA A 5 -0.39 -34.79 -34.66
N GLU A 6 -1.17 -33.78 -35.04
CA GLU A 6 -1.07 -32.43 -34.54
C GLU A 6 -1.35 -32.43 -33.03
N ARG A 7 -0.33 -32.05 -32.26
CA ARG A 7 -0.50 -31.76 -30.82
C ARG A 7 -1.12 -30.37 -30.71
N GLU A 8 -2.40 -30.33 -30.39
CA GLU A 8 -3.07 -29.10 -29.95
C GLU A 8 -2.32 -28.49 -28.75
N ASN A 9 -1.82 -27.30 -28.94
CA ASN A 9 -1.14 -26.51 -27.93
C ASN A 9 -2.20 -25.92 -26.99
N LYS A 10 -2.56 -26.68 -25.93
CA LYS A 10 -3.40 -26.14 -24.85
C LYS A 10 -2.70 -24.94 -24.22
N PRO A 11 -3.37 -23.77 -24.11
CA PRO A 11 -2.78 -22.64 -23.40
C PRO A 11 -2.44 -23.04 -21.98
N ALA A 12 -1.22 -22.69 -21.52
CA ALA A 12 -0.74 -22.99 -20.19
C ALA A 12 -1.74 -22.46 -19.16
N SER A 13 -2.33 -23.35 -18.37
CA SER A 13 -3.21 -22.98 -17.28
C SER A 13 -2.40 -22.17 -16.28
N LEU A 14 -2.75 -20.89 -16.07
CA LEU A 14 -2.16 -20.05 -15.05
C LEU A 14 -2.24 -20.78 -13.70
N ARG A 15 -1.15 -20.78 -12.92
CA ARG A 15 -1.15 -21.40 -11.58
C ARG A 15 -2.22 -20.68 -10.73
N PRO A 16 -2.99 -21.41 -9.89
CA PRO A 16 -4.07 -20.81 -9.09
C PRO A 16 -3.64 -19.57 -8.29
N SER A 17 -2.41 -19.56 -7.77
CA SER A 17 -1.83 -18.40 -7.07
C SER A 17 -1.70 -17.14 -7.94
N SER A 18 -1.40 -17.29 -9.23
CA SER A 18 -1.29 -16.16 -10.15
C SER A 18 -2.66 -15.56 -10.51
N VAL A 19 -3.71 -16.37 -10.52
CA VAL A 19 -5.08 -15.89 -10.76
C VAL A 19 -5.58 -15.08 -9.57
N VAL A 20 -5.38 -15.57 -8.34
CA VAL A 20 -5.78 -14.83 -7.12
C VAL A 20 -5.03 -13.51 -7.02
N GLU A 21 -3.73 -13.50 -7.32
CA GLU A 21 -2.93 -12.27 -7.30
C GLU A 21 -3.41 -11.26 -8.35
N GLY A 22 -3.69 -11.68 -9.56
CA GLY A 22 -4.24 -10.79 -10.61
C GLY A 22 -5.62 -10.23 -10.25
N VAL A 23 -6.48 -11.05 -9.61
CA VAL A 23 -7.79 -10.60 -9.09
C VAL A 23 -7.62 -9.61 -7.95
N TYR A 24 -6.72 -9.90 -7.01
CA TYR A 24 -6.39 -9.00 -5.91
C TYR A 24 -5.92 -7.65 -6.43
N ASP A 25 -4.94 -7.64 -7.33
CA ASP A 25 -4.42 -6.41 -7.92
C ASP A 25 -5.49 -5.61 -8.66
N GLY A 26 -6.35 -6.28 -9.41
CA GLY A 26 -7.45 -5.64 -10.12
C GLY A 26 -8.46 -4.98 -9.17
N ILE A 27 -8.83 -5.63 -8.07
CA ILE A 27 -9.76 -5.06 -7.07
C ILE A 27 -9.06 -3.95 -6.27
N TYR A 28 -7.81 -4.18 -5.83
CA TYR A 28 -7.00 -3.18 -5.15
C TYR A 28 -6.91 -1.88 -5.94
N HIS A 29 -6.61 -1.98 -7.23
CA HIS A 29 -6.57 -0.84 -8.14
C HIS A 29 -7.87 -0.04 -8.15
N ARG A 30 -9.01 -0.71 -8.31
CA ARG A 30 -10.33 -0.07 -8.35
C ARG A 30 -10.71 0.59 -7.03
N LEU A 31 -10.27 0.03 -5.89
CA LEU A 31 -10.46 0.63 -4.57
C LEU A 31 -9.59 1.88 -4.37
N MET A 32 -8.33 1.82 -4.80
CA MET A 32 -7.37 2.92 -4.66
C MET A 32 -7.67 4.07 -5.63
N SER A 33 -8.21 3.77 -6.81
CA SER A 33 -8.64 4.76 -7.80
C SER A 33 -10.05 5.32 -7.56
N LEU A 34 -10.71 4.88 -6.50
CA LEU A 34 -12.10 5.24 -6.17
C LEU A 34 -13.12 4.84 -7.26
N GLU A 35 -12.74 3.99 -8.20
CA GLU A 35 -13.67 3.38 -9.16
C GLU A 35 -14.73 2.55 -8.42
N ILE A 36 -14.32 1.85 -7.35
CA ILE A 36 -15.24 1.35 -6.32
C ILE A 36 -15.31 2.41 -5.23
N ALA A 37 -16.43 3.15 -5.21
CA ALA A 37 -16.61 4.26 -4.28
C ALA A 37 -16.56 3.80 -2.81
N PRO A 38 -16.06 4.64 -1.86
CA PRO A 38 -16.09 4.34 -0.43
C PRO A 38 -17.50 3.98 0.05
N GLY A 39 -17.62 2.88 0.80
CA GLY A 39 -18.90 2.35 1.27
C GLY A 39 -19.72 1.59 0.23
N ALA A 40 -19.33 1.61 -1.05
CA ALA A 40 -20.05 0.91 -2.09
C ALA A 40 -20.02 -0.62 -1.89
N ARG A 41 -21.15 -1.28 -2.17
CA ARG A 41 -21.25 -2.74 -2.15
C ARG A 41 -20.41 -3.35 -3.27
N ILE A 42 -19.77 -4.47 -2.98
CA ILE A 42 -18.91 -5.22 -3.92
C ILE A 42 -19.56 -6.58 -4.21
N PRO A 43 -20.38 -6.71 -5.29
CA PRO A 43 -21.02 -7.96 -5.63
C PRO A 43 -19.99 -8.93 -6.24
N ILE A 44 -19.80 -10.08 -5.60
CA ILE A 44 -18.81 -11.09 -6.01
C ILE A 44 -19.09 -11.65 -7.40
N ASP A 45 -20.35 -11.89 -7.72
CA ASP A 45 -20.79 -12.43 -9.01
C ASP A 45 -20.54 -11.47 -10.17
N VAL A 46 -20.69 -10.17 -9.94
CA VAL A 46 -20.38 -9.12 -10.92
C VAL A 46 -18.88 -9.06 -11.17
N LEU A 47 -18.09 -8.96 -10.11
CA LEU A 47 -16.63 -8.94 -10.23
C LEU A 47 -16.06 -10.21 -10.89
N ALA A 48 -16.59 -11.38 -10.54
CA ALA A 48 -16.16 -12.64 -11.14
C ALA A 48 -16.41 -12.65 -12.66
N ARG A 49 -17.55 -12.13 -13.10
CA ARG A 49 -17.91 -12.01 -14.52
C ARG A 49 -17.01 -10.99 -15.23
N GLU A 50 -16.80 -9.82 -14.65
CA GLU A 50 -15.97 -8.77 -15.23
C GLU A 50 -14.50 -9.19 -15.37
N LEU A 51 -13.98 -9.92 -14.38
CA LEU A 51 -12.59 -10.39 -14.37
C LEU A 51 -12.41 -11.74 -15.10
N GLY A 52 -13.49 -12.35 -15.60
CA GLY A 52 -13.44 -13.64 -16.33
C GLY A 52 -12.97 -14.82 -15.49
N VAL A 53 -13.27 -14.82 -14.17
CA VAL A 53 -12.85 -15.84 -13.22
C VAL A 53 -14.04 -16.42 -12.44
N SER A 54 -13.83 -17.52 -11.71
CA SER A 54 -14.83 -18.04 -10.77
C SER A 54 -14.93 -17.16 -9.51
N GLN A 55 -15.98 -17.36 -8.70
CA GLN A 55 -16.17 -16.59 -7.46
C GLN A 55 -15.13 -16.90 -6.38
N THR A 56 -14.47 -18.06 -6.42
CA THR A 56 -13.50 -18.47 -5.40
C THR A 56 -12.30 -17.50 -5.32
N PRO A 57 -11.52 -17.24 -6.38
CA PRO A 57 -10.41 -16.30 -6.32
C PRO A 57 -10.85 -14.87 -5.96
N VAL A 58 -12.08 -14.46 -6.31
CA VAL A 58 -12.63 -13.16 -5.90
C VAL A 58 -12.85 -13.11 -4.38
N ARG A 59 -13.39 -14.19 -3.78
CA ARG A 59 -13.57 -14.28 -2.32
C ARG A 59 -12.25 -14.27 -1.59
N GLU A 60 -11.23 -14.96 -2.09
CA GLU A 60 -9.90 -14.99 -1.51
C GLU A 60 -9.26 -13.58 -1.56
N ALA A 61 -9.32 -12.91 -2.70
CA ALA A 61 -8.83 -11.56 -2.85
C ALA A 61 -9.56 -10.56 -1.93
N LEU A 62 -10.90 -10.62 -1.86
CA LEU A 62 -11.68 -9.77 -0.96
C LEU A 62 -11.39 -10.04 0.51
N SER A 63 -11.16 -11.30 0.90
CA SER A 63 -10.76 -11.63 2.27
C SER A 63 -9.38 -11.09 2.63
N ARG A 64 -8.46 -11.02 1.67
CA ARG A 64 -7.15 -10.38 1.87
C ARG A 64 -7.31 -8.86 2.01
N LEU A 65 -8.09 -8.22 1.15
CA LEU A 65 -8.38 -6.78 1.20
C LEU A 65 -9.16 -6.39 2.47
N GLU A 66 -9.96 -7.31 3.03
CA GLU A 66 -10.62 -7.13 4.32
C GLU A 66 -9.59 -7.06 5.47
N ARG A 67 -8.60 -7.95 5.48
CA ARG A 67 -7.50 -7.93 6.45
C ARG A 67 -6.62 -6.69 6.32
N GLU A 68 -6.55 -6.10 5.14
CA GLU A 68 -5.84 -4.86 4.84
C GLU A 68 -6.73 -3.61 5.07
N GLY A 69 -7.94 -3.77 5.61
CA GLY A 69 -8.81 -2.66 5.96
C GLY A 69 -9.46 -1.92 4.77
N LEU A 70 -9.22 -2.36 3.52
CA LEU A 70 -9.79 -1.73 2.32
C LEU A 70 -11.21 -2.17 2.01
N VAL A 71 -11.61 -3.31 2.55
CA VAL A 71 -12.93 -3.91 2.37
C VAL A 71 -13.50 -4.27 3.74
N ARG A 72 -14.81 -4.21 3.88
CA ARG A 72 -15.55 -4.69 5.05
C ARG A 72 -16.47 -5.82 4.63
N LYS A 73 -16.58 -6.84 5.47
CA LYS A 73 -17.55 -7.91 5.31
C LYS A 73 -18.64 -7.79 6.38
N GLU A 74 -19.86 -7.67 5.95
CA GLU A 74 -21.02 -7.63 6.83
C GLU A 74 -21.84 -8.91 6.66
N HIS A 75 -22.26 -9.49 7.80
CA HIS A 75 -23.06 -10.70 7.79
C HIS A 75 -24.35 -10.48 6.99
N LEU A 76 -24.72 -11.41 6.12
CA LEU A 76 -25.89 -11.39 5.23
C LEU A 76 -25.89 -10.28 4.16
N ILE A 77 -25.03 -9.25 4.26
CA ILE A 77 -24.96 -8.15 3.28
C ILE A 77 -23.87 -8.43 2.23
N GLY A 78 -22.74 -9.02 2.65
CA GLY A 78 -21.62 -9.33 1.79
C GLY A 78 -20.45 -8.35 1.98
N TYR A 79 -19.73 -8.05 0.90
CA TYR A 79 -18.57 -7.16 0.93
C TYR A 79 -18.94 -5.75 0.49
N SER A 80 -18.30 -4.76 1.13
CA SER A 80 -18.34 -3.35 0.75
C SER A 80 -16.95 -2.72 0.84
N ALA A 81 -16.68 -1.69 0.04
CA ALA A 81 -15.48 -0.88 0.19
C ALA A 81 -15.47 -0.21 1.57
N ALA A 82 -14.32 -0.16 2.22
CA ALA A 82 -14.21 0.58 3.48
C ALA A 82 -14.58 2.05 3.25
N PRO A 83 -15.29 2.70 4.19
CA PRO A 83 -15.61 4.12 4.09
C PRO A 83 -14.33 4.95 4.07
N GLN A 84 -14.39 6.15 3.53
CA GLN A 84 -13.33 7.13 3.65
C GLN A 84 -13.28 7.67 5.08
N TRP A 85 -12.10 7.99 5.57
CA TRP A 85 -11.97 8.59 6.88
C TRP A 85 -12.54 10.00 6.91
N THR A 86 -13.12 10.35 8.05
CA THR A 86 -13.49 11.73 8.35
C THR A 86 -12.24 12.56 8.65
N ARG A 87 -12.35 13.89 8.53
CA ARG A 87 -11.27 14.82 8.93
C ARG A 87 -10.76 14.52 10.35
N LYS A 88 -11.67 14.31 11.30
CA LYS A 88 -11.30 14.00 12.69
C LYS A 88 -10.49 12.71 12.81
N GLN A 89 -10.90 11.64 12.13
CA GLN A 89 -10.14 10.38 12.14
C GLN A 89 -8.75 10.54 11.51
N PHE A 90 -8.65 11.31 10.47
CA PHE A 90 -7.40 11.65 9.83
C PHE A 90 -6.47 12.44 10.77
N GLU A 91 -6.96 13.49 11.42
CA GLU A 91 -6.19 14.29 12.38
C GLU A 91 -5.69 13.43 13.56
N ASP A 92 -6.57 12.59 14.13
CA ASP A 92 -6.21 11.66 15.23
C ASP A 92 -5.11 10.68 14.80
N LEU A 93 -5.20 10.17 13.57
CA LEU A 93 -4.17 9.29 13.04
C LEU A 93 -2.82 9.98 12.91
N TYR A 94 -2.78 11.22 12.43
CA TYR A 94 -1.51 11.94 12.29
C TYR A 94 -0.87 12.27 13.65
N VAL A 95 -1.67 12.55 14.67
CA VAL A 95 -1.17 12.63 16.06
C VAL A 95 -0.54 11.29 16.46
N PHE A 96 -1.22 10.18 16.20
CA PHE A 96 -0.72 8.84 16.52
C PHE A 96 0.59 8.50 15.78
N ARG A 97 0.68 8.83 14.49
CA ARG A 97 1.90 8.65 13.69
C ARG A 97 3.08 9.44 14.24
N LEU A 98 2.86 10.72 14.57
CA LEU A 98 3.88 11.61 15.13
C LEU A 98 4.41 11.14 16.49
N LEU A 99 3.60 10.40 17.26
CA LEU A 99 4.04 9.82 18.53
C LEU A 99 4.93 8.60 18.34
N LEU A 100 4.78 7.84 17.28
CA LEU A 100 5.42 6.53 17.13
C LEU A 100 6.48 6.44 16.04
N GLU A 101 6.19 6.95 14.83
CA GLU A 101 7.07 6.73 13.69
C GLU A 101 8.42 7.46 13.78
N PRO A 102 8.52 8.71 14.31
CA PRO A 102 9.82 9.37 14.49
C PRO A 102 10.73 8.61 15.46
N GLU A 103 10.15 8.09 16.55
CA GLU A 103 10.93 7.30 17.51
C GLU A 103 11.34 5.95 16.92
N ALA A 104 10.47 5.32 16.14
CA ALA A 104 10.83 4.10 15.44
C ALA A 104 11.96 4.34 14.41
N ALA A 105 11.96 5.48 13.69
CA ALA A 105 13.05 5.85 12.79
C ALA A 105 14.38 6.02 13.56
N ARG A 106 14.34 6.65 14.74
CA ARG A 106 15.51 6.74 15.65
C ARG A 106 16.03 5.36 16.04
N LEU A 107 15.12 4.47 16.49
CA LEU A 107 15.48 3.10 16.88
C LEU A 107 16.05 2.30 15.71
N ALA A 108 15.52 2.50 14.50
CA ALA A 108 16.00 1.82 13.29
C ALA A 108 17.48 2.11 13.03
N VAL A 109 17.98 3.31 13.31
CA VAL A 109 19.41 3.64 13.16
C VAL A 109 20.30 2.73 14.00
N HIS A 110 19.90 2.43 15.24
CA HIS A 110 20.68 1.57 16.13
C HIS A 110 20.77 0.11 15.66
N ASN A 111 19.80 -0.33 14.88
CA ASN A 111 19.72 -1.69 14.32
C ASN A 111 20.10 -1.74 12.83
N MET A 112 20.59 -0.63 12.25
CA MET A 112 20.85 -0.52 10.83
C MET A 112 22.08 -1.36 10.44
N SER A 113 21.86 -2.41 9.64
CA SER A 113 22.93 -3.15 8.97
C SER A 113 23.03 -2.70 7.50
N ALA A 114 24.10 -3.11 6.80
CA ALA A 114 24.23 -2.85 5.36
C ALA A 114 23.06 -3.47 4.56
N GLU A 115 22.59 -4.66 4.96
CA GLU A 115 21.46 -5.34 4.32
C GLU A 115 20.14 -4.60 4.61
N ALA A 116 19.95 -4.09 5.84
CA ALA A 116 18.78 -3.31 6.20
C ALA A 116 18.72 -1.99 5.42
N LEU A 117 19.86 -1.31 5.28
CA LEU A 117 19.94 -0.09 4.48
C LEU A 117 19.63 -0.37 3.00
N ALA A 118 20.21 -1.43 2.43
CA ALA A 118 19.93 -1.83 1.05
C ALA A 118 18.44 -2.19 0.84
N LEU A 119 17.79 -2.80 1.82
CA LEU A 119 16.35 -3.07 1.78
C LEU A 119 15.56 -1.75 1.67
N LEU A 120 15.84 -0.76 2.51
CA LEU A 120 15.17 0.54 2.48
C LEU A 120 15.43 1.30 1.17
N GLU A 121 16.65 1.26 0.66
CA GLU A 121 17.00 1.87 -0.63
C GLU A 121 16.24 1.24 -1.79
N ASN A 122 16.08 -0.08 -1.80
CA ASN A 122 15.26 -0.78 -2.80
C ASN A 122 13.78 -0.42 -2.68
N SER A 123 13.21 -0.42 -1.46
CA SER A 123 11.81 -0.01 -1.23
C SER A 123 11.56 1.43 -1.68
N ALA A 124 12.51 2.35 -1.45
CA ALA A 124 12.41 3.73 -1.92
C ALA A 124 12.54 3.83 -3.45
N ALA A 125 13.44 3.05 -4.05
CA ALA A 125 13.61 3.00 -5.51
C ALA A 125 12.31 2.52 -6.20
N ASP A 126 11.62 1.54 -5.64
CA ASP A 126 10.36 1.01 -6.17
C ASP A 126 9.25 2.07 -6.25
N MET A 127 9.27 3.08 -5.36
CA MET A 127 8.36 4.23 -5.44
C MET A 127 8.63 5.12 -6.66
N GLY A 128 9.90 5.28 -7.04
CA GLY A 128 10.33 6.12 -8.17
C GLY A 128 10.22 5.44 -9.54
N HIS A 129 10.27 4.11 -9.60
CA HIS A 129 10.36 3.35 -10.85
C HIS A 129 9.01 3.12 -11.54
N GLY A 130 8.38 4.20 -11.99
CA GLY A 130 7.22 4.14 -12.88
C GLY A 130 7.62 4.19 -14.37
N ALA A 131 8.70 3.49 -14.79
CA ALA A 131 9.28 3.60 -16.14
C ALA A 131 8.48 2.88 -17.25
N ALA A 132 7.50 2.06 -16.93
CA ALA A 132 6.59 1.53 -17.95
C ALA A 132 5.47 2.55 -18.24
N PRO A 133 4.97 2.64 -19.50
CA PRO A 133 3.79 3.44 -19.81
C PRO A 133 2.54 2.80 -19.20
N VAL A 134 2.38 2.97 -17.89
CA VAL A 134 1.17 2.61 -17.16
C VAL A 134 0.31 3.85 -16.96
N ASP A 135 -1.01 3.64 -16.92
CA ASP A 135 -1.94 4.72 -16.63
C ASP A 135 -1.67 5.34 -15.24
N ARG A 136 -2.23 6.53 -15.04
CA ARG A 136 -2.03 7.33 -13.81
C ARG A 136 -2.47 6.57 -12.55
N ASN A 137 -3.57 5.82 -12.63
CA ASN A 137 -4.16 5.11 -11.51
C ASN A 137 -3.26 3.95 -11.05
N THR A 138 -2.72 3.20 -12.02
CA THR A 138 -1.75 2.13 -11.77
C THR A 138 -0.47 2.67 -11.11
N ARG A 139 0.04 3.80 -11.59
CA ARG A 139 1.23 4.44 -10.98
C ARG A 139 0.96 4.84 -9.54
N TYR A 140 -0.18 5.45 -9.27
CA TYR A 140 -0.55 5.90 -7.93
C TYR A 140 -0.69 4.75 -6.93
N SER A 141 -1.39 3.70 -7.30
CA SER A 141 -1.58 2.54 -6.42
C SER A 141 -0.29 1.75 -6.16
N ARG A 142 0.64 1.71 -7.14
CA ARG A 142 1.98 1.15 -6.95
C ARG A 142 2.79 1.99 -5.96
N PHE A 143 2.76 3.31 -6.12
CA PHE A 143 3.42 4.22 -5.19
C PHE A 143 2.88 4.02 -3.76
N ALA A 144 1.56 4.00 -3.57
CA ALA A 144 0.93 3.81 -2.27
C ALA A 144 1.37 2.51 -1.58
N ARG A 145 1.51 1.43 -2.36
CA ARG A 145 1.99 0.14 -1.84
C ARG A 145 3.48 0.18 -1.47
N ALA A 146 4.31 0.79 -2.32
CA ALA A 146 5.74 0.90 -2.07
C ALA A 146 6.04 1.80 -0.86
N ASP A 147 5.29 2.90 -0.71
CA ASP A 147 5.35 3.79 0.46
C ASP A 147 4.96 3.06 1.75
N ALA A 148 3.89 2.28 1.73
CA ALA A 148 3.48 1.46 2.87
C ALA A 148 4.56 0.43 3.26
N HIS A 149 5.21 -0.18 2.27
CA HIS A 149 6.31 -1.13 2.50
C HIS A 149 7.54 -0.44 3.09
N PHE A 150 7.92 0.72 2.58
CA PHE A 150 9.05 1.49 3.08
C PHE A 150 8.89 1.84 4.56
N HIS A 151 7.73 2.32 4.95
CA HIS A 151 7.43 2.61 6.37
C HIS A 151 7.40 1.34 7.23
N ASP A 152 6.80 0.22 6.74
CA ASP A 152 6.82 -1.05 7.49
C ASP A 152 8.24 -1.60 7.65
N ASP A 153 9.10 -1.48 6.65
CA ASP A 153 10.52 -1.88 6.73
C ASP A 153 11.26 -1.06 7.79
N ILE A 154 11.04 0.25 7.88
CA ILE A 154 11.61 1.08 8.96
C ILE A 154 11.14 0.56 10.34
N MET A 155 9.84 0.31 10.50
CA MET A 155 9.27 -0.22 11.76
C MET A 155 9.84 -1.60 12.10
N LYS A 156 10.06 -2.45 11.12
CA LYS A 156 10.67 -3.76 11.27
C LYS A 156 12.14 -3.66 11.73
N ILE A 157 12.93 -2.77 11.11
CA ILE A 157 14.32 -2.52 11.47
C ILE A 157 14.42 -1.91 12.86
N ALA A 158 13.47 -1.06 13.27
CA ALA A 158 13.39 -0.52 14.62
C ALA A 158 13.32 -1.62 15.71
N GLY A 159 12.85 -2.83 15.35
CA GLY A 159 12.84 -3.98 16.25
C GLY A 159 11.77 -3.95 17.34
N ASN A 160 10.86 -2.97 17.32
CA ASN A 160 9.74 -2.91 18.25
C ASN A 160 8.46 -3.41 17.58
N GLU A 161 8.16 -4.71 17.77
CA GLU A 161 7.02 -5.35 17.15
C GLU A 161 5.67 -4.80 17.64
N VAL A 162 5.61 -4.22 18.84
CA VAL A 162 4.38 -3.58 19.34
C VAL A 162 4.08 -2.31 18.55
N ILE A 163 5.08 -1.46 18.31
CA ILE A 163 4.93 -0.28 17.45
C ILE A 163 4.53 -0.71 16.04
N ARG A 164 5.29 -1.64 15.46
CA ARG A 164 5.07 -2.13 14.09
C ARG A 164 3.66 -2.69 13.90
N SER A 165 3.26 -3.66 14.73
CA SER A 165 1.94 -4.29 14.59
C SER A 165 0.80 -3.31 14.84
N THR A 166 0.96 -2.35 15.74
CA THR A 166 -0.05 -1.33 16.02
C THR A 166 -0.26 -0.42 14.81
N LEU A 167 0.81 0.07 14.18
CA LEU A 167 0.74 0.90 12.97
C LEU A 167 0.23 0.11 11.76
N PHE A 168 0.72 -1.12 11.58
CA PHE A 168 0.30 -2.00 10.49
C PHE A 168 -1.20 -2.27 10.53
N ASN A 169 -1.77 -2.57 11.70
CA ASN A 169 -3.19 -2.86 11.87
C ASN A 169 -4.10 -1.63 11.62
N GLN A 170 -3.57 -0.42 11.64
CA GLN A 170 -4.31 0.79 11.28
C GLN A 170 -4.40 1.00 9.76
N HIS A 171 -3.65 0.23 8.95
CA HIS A 171 -3.60 0.35 7.49
C HIS A 171 -3.40 1.79 6.99
N VAL A 172 -2.59 2.55 7.73
CA VAL A 172 -2.41 4.00 7.63
C VAL A 172 -2.21 4.46 6.20
N HIS A 173 -1.20 3.91 5.53
CA HIS A 173 -0.79 4.35 4.19
C HIS A 173 -1.89 4.09 3.14
N LEU A 174 -2.58 2.95 3.22
CA LEU A 174 -3.66 2.63 2.29
C LEU A 174 -4.82 3.63 2.40
N HIS A 175 -5.21 4.00 3.62
CA HIS A 175 -6.29 4.97 3.83
C HIS A 175 -5.89 6.39 3.45
N ILE A 176 -4.65 6.81 3.76
CA ILE A 176 -4.10 8.10 3.34
C ILE A 176 -4.15 8.22 1.81
N PHE A 177 -3.64 7.24 1.08
CA PHE A 177 -3.62 7.29 -0.38
C PHE A 177 -5.01 7.25 -1.02
N ARG A 178 -6.00 6.62 -0.40
CA ARG A 178 -7.40 6.69 -0.87
C ARG A 178 -8.01 8.08 -0.75
N LEU A 179 -7.56 8.92 0.19
CA LEU A 179 -7.99 10.33 0.28
C LEU A 179 -7.42 11.17 -0.88
N MET A 180 -6.26 10.80 -1.39
CA MET A 180 -5.40 11.65 -2.23
C MET A 180 -5.41 11.32 -3.72
N PHE A 181 -6.26 10.43 -4.18
CA PHE A 181 -6.23 9.95 -5.57
C PHE A 181 -6.16 11.06 -6.65
N HIS A 182 -6.58 12.29 -6.33
CA HIS A 182 -6.60 13.41 -7.27
C HIS A 182 -5.43 14.37 -7.15
N THR A 183 -4.48 14.20 -6.23
CA THR A 183 -3.40 15.16 -5.96
C THR A 183 -2.02 14.69 -6.44
N ARG A 184 -1.09 15.65 -6.66
CA ARG A 184 0.29 15.43 -7.14
C ARG A 184 1.28 15.22 -5.98
N VAL A 185 1.04 14.28 -5.08
CA VAL A 185 1.80 14.20 -3.82
C VAL A 185 3.12 13.41 -3.91
N THR A 186 3.36 12.70 -5.02
CA THR A 186 4.43 11.69 -5.10
C THR A 186 5.84 12.25 -5.11
N GLN A 187 6.10 13.40 -5.76
CA GLN A 187 7.48 13.93 -5.88
C GLN A 187 8.02 14.45 -4.55
N GLU A 188 7.22 15.20 -3.82
CA GLU A 188 7.60 15.75 -2.50
C GLU A 188 7.85 14.63 -1.48
N ALA A 189 7.02 13.57 -1.50
CA ALA A 189 7.22 12.41 -0.65
C ALA A 189 8.54 11.68 -0.97
N LEU A 190 8.91 11.55 -2.25
CA LEU A 190 10.20 10.95 -2.64
C LEU A 190 11.40 11.75 -2.10
N GLU A 191 11.34 13.07 -2.15
CA GLU A 191 12.39 13.94 -1.61
C GLU A 191 12.48 13.84 -0.08
N GLU A 192 11.34 13.64 0.59
CA GLU A 192 11.28 13.44 2.04
C GLU A 192 11.85 12.08 2.44
N HIS A 193 11.54 11.02 1.68
CA HIS A 193 12.13 9.69 1.90
C HIS A 193 13.64 9.69 1.66
N GLU A 194 14.15 10.46 0.68
CA GLU A 194 15.61 10.58 0.48
C GLU A 194 16.30 11.26 1.68
N ARG A 195 15.66 12.22 2.36
CA ARG A 195 16.21 12.79 3.62
C ARG A 195 16.28 11.75 4.74
N LEU A 196 15.28 10.86 4.84
CA LEU A 196 15.30 9.72 5.77
C LEU A 196 16.47 8.78 5.46
N LEU A 197 16.62 8.39 4.20
CA LEU A 197 17.73 7.54 3.76
C LEU A 197 19.10 8.18 4.03
N ALA A 198 19.23 9.48 3.81
CA ALA A 198 20.46 10.21 4.13
C ALA A 198 20.79 10.14 5.63
N ALA A 199 19.80 10.27 6.52
CA ALA A 199 19.99 10.13 7.96
C ALA A 199 20.38 8.68 8.34
N PHE A 200 19.77 7.66 7.74
CA PHE A 200 20.12 6.26 7.95
C PHE A 200 21.55 5.94 7.48
N ARG A 201 21.96 6.45 6.31
CA ARG A 201 23.34 6.31 5.79
C ARG A 201 24.36 6.99 6.69
N ALA A 202 24.02 8.12 7.28
CA ALA A 202 24.88 8.85 8.22
C ALA A 202 24.95 8.18 9.60
N GLY A 203 24.05 7.23 9.91
CA GLY A 203 23.97 6.64 11.23
C GLY A 203 23.57 7.65 12.32
N ASP A 204 22.78 8.67 11.96
CA ASP A 204 22.35 9.75 12.86
C ASP A 204 20.91 9.55 13.35
N PRO A 205 20.70 9.10 14.61
CA PRO A 205 19.38 8.83 15.15
C PRO A 205 18.50 10.09 15.26
N ASP A 206 19.12 11.24 15.61
CA ASP A 206 18.37 12.48 15.78
C ASP A 206 17.95 13.08 14.43
N ALA A 207 18.81 12.96 13.42
CA ALA A 207 18.47 13.33 12.06
C ALA A 207 17.35 12.42 11.51
N ALA A 208 17.37 11.12 11.77
CA ALA A 208 16.32 10.18 11.36
C ALA A 208 14.98 10.50 12.03
N PHE A 209 14.97 10.76 13.33
CA PHE A 209 13.80 11.23 14.06
C PHE A 209 13.21 12.49 13.42
N LYS A 210 14.06 13.50 13.23
CA LYS A 210 13.65 14.80 12.67
C LYS A 210 13.10 14.65 11.25
N ALA A 211 13.79 13.89 10.39
CA ALA A 211 13.36 13.66 9.02
C ALA A 211 11.99 12.97 8.95
N MET A 212 11.75 11.95 9.80
CA MET A 212 10.46 11.26 9.88
C MET A 212 9.36 12.21 10.42
N HIS A 213 9.64 12.98 11.46
CA HIS A 213 8.70 13.94 12.02
C HIS A 213 8.27 14.97 10.97
N GLU A 214 9.23 15.59 10.29
CA GLU A 214 8.96 16.55 9.22
C GLU A 214 8.20 15.94 8.04
N HIS A 215 8.53 14.71 7.65
CA HIS A 215 7.82 13.98 6.60
C HIS A 215 6.33 13.82 6.96
N ILE A 216 6.04 13.37 8.18
CA ILE A 216 4.64 13.15 8.62
C ILE A 216 3.88 14.49 8.71
N GLU A 217 4.50 15.55 9.24
CA GLU A 217 3.86 16.87 9.30
C GLU A 217 3.54 17.42 7.90
N ARG A 218 4.51 17.37 6.98
CA ARG A 218 4.29 17.81 5.60
C ARG A 218 3.24 16.98 4.88
N SER A 219 3.27 15.66 5.10
CA SER A 219 2.24 14.76 4.59
C SER A 219 0.86 15.16 5.10
N ARG A 220 0.69 15.41 6.41
CA ARG A 220 -0.57 15.90 6.99
C ARG A 220 -1.05 17.16 6.31
N ASP A 221 -0.18 18.17 6.21
CA ASP A 221 -0.56 19.48 5.71
C ASP A 221 -0.97 19.46 4.24
N ARG A 222 -0.28 18.65 3.41
CA ARG A 222 -0.68 18.41 2.02
C ARG A 222 -2.06 17.75 1.91
N LEU A 223 -2.38 16.87 2.85
CA LEU A 223 -3.58 16.02 2.80
C LEU A 223 -4.81 16.68 3.41
N LEU A 224 -4.64 17.68 4.27
CA LEU A 224 -5.75 18.43 4.86
C LEU A 224 -6.64 19.09 3.79
N SER A 225 -6.07 19.48 2.65
CA SER A 225 -6.82 20.04 1.53
C SER A 225 -7.84 19.08 0.91
N ALA A 226 -7.73 17.76 1.15
CA ALA A 226 -8.72 16.79 0.68
C ALA A 226 -10.06 16.87 1.44
N PHE A 227 -10.11 17.62 2.54
CA PHE A 227 -11.30 17.82 3.37
C PHE A 227 -11.92 19.23 3.22
N GLU A 228 -11.36 20.08 2.36
CA GLU A 228 -11.88 21.38 1.99
C GLU A 228 -12.78 21.31 0.76
#